data_a6859d43d543e57437e140f00ac4c31c
#
_entry.id   a6859d43d543e57437e140f00ac4c31c
#
_cell.length_a   1.000
_cell.length_b   1.000
_cell.length_c   1.000
_cell.angle_alpha   90.00
_cell.angle_beta   90.00
_cell.angle_gamma   90.00
#
_symmetry.space_group_name_H-M   'P 1'
#
loop_
_entity.id
_entity.type
_entity.pdbx_description
1 polymer ?
#
loop_
_entity_poly.entity_id
_entity_poly.type
_entity_poly.pdbx_seq_one_letter_code
_entity_poly.pdbx_strand_id
1 'polypeptide(L)'
;MYNPSLAGDANCYSSSTPGSEVHSAAGPGNHWFYLLAQGSGGNGQPASSTCNGTTVTGVGIQSAIKIMYNAMLLKTSSSSYAKYRVWTLQAAKNLNPGNCTQFNAVKAAWNAVSLPAQSGEPTC
;
A
#
# COMPACT_ATOMS: atom_id res chain seq x y z
N MET A 1 11.22 -6.17 1.64
CA MET A 1 10.02 -5.33 1.53
C MET A 1 10.32 -3.82 1.56
N TYR A 2 11.22 -3.37 2.42
CA TYR A 2 11.56 -1.93 2.48
C TYR A 2 12.24 -1.41 1.20
N ASN A 3 12.89 -2.28 0.46
CA ASN A 3 13.54 -1.94 -0.81
C ASN A 3 13.52 -3.15 -1.75
N PRO A 4 12.41 -3.40 -2.47
CA PRO A 4 12.30 -4.53 -3.40
C PRO A 4 13.40 -4.57 -4.46
N SER A 5 13.99 -3.42 -4.84
CA SER A 5 15.04 -3.37 -5.84
C SER A 5 16.30 -4.13 -5.44
N LEU A 6 16.52 -4.37 -4.15
CA LEU A 6 17.63 -5.20 -3.68
C LEU A 6 17.50 -6.66 -4.13
N ALA A 7 16.28 -7.11 -4.40
CA ALA A 7 15.99 -8.44 -4.93
C ALA A 7 15.72 -8.42 -6.45
N GLY A 8 15.91 -7.28 -7.10
CA GLY A 8 15.63 -7.11 -8.52
C GLY A 8 14.15 -6.84 -8.84
N ASP A 9 13.33 -6.56 -7.82
CA ASP A 9 11.91 -6.32 -7.99
C ASP A 9 11.60 -4.81 -8.07
N ALA A 10 10.43 -4.45 -8.60
CA ALA A 10 10.05 -3.05 -8.73
C ALA A 10 9.73 -2.40 -7.38
N ASN A 11 10.27 -1.21 -7.12
CA ASN A 11 9.90 -0.39 -5.96
C ASN A 11 8.59 0.38 -6.19
N CYS A 12 8.31 0.75 -7.44
CA CYS A 12 7.24 1.65 -7.82
C CYS A 12 6.32 0.98 -8.83
N TYR A 13 5.04 1.28 -8.73
CA TYR A 13 4.06 0.88 -9.73
C TYR A 13 4.24 1.69 -11.02
N SER A 14 4.06 1.03 -12.16
CA SER A 14 3.95 1.65 -13.47
C SER A 14 2.93 0.90 -14.32
N SER A 15 2.59 1.44 -15.48
CA SER A 15 1.66 0.78 -16.41
C SER A 15 2.18 -0.57 -16.91
N SER A 16 3.49 -0.81 -16.86
CA SER A 16 4.11 -2.08 -17.24
C SER A 16 4.12 -3.11 -16.12
N THR A 17 3.82 -2.73 -14.87
CA THR A 17 3.84 -3.63 -13.71
C THR A 17 2.95 -4.86 -13.90
N PRO A 18 1.69 -4.75 -14.36
CA PRO A 18 0.82 -5.93 -14.52
C PRO A 18 1.31 -6.96 -15.53
N GLY A 19 2.11 -6.54 -16.51
CA GLY A 19 2.67 -7.42 -17.55
C GLY A 19 4.08 -7.93 -17.24
N SER A 20 4.66 -7.56 -16.10
CA SER A 20 6.02 -7.97 -15.73
C SER A 20 6.03 -9.35 -15.07
N GLU A 21 7.24 -9.90 -14.86
CA GLU A 21 7.41 -11.16 -14.14
C GLU A 21 6.76 -11.05 -12.75
N VAL A 22 6.12 -12.15 -12.29
CA VAL A 22 5.21 -12.11 -11.12
C VAL A 22 5.88 -11.64 -9.83
N HIS A 23 7.14 -11.99 -9.59
CA HIS A 23 7.85 -11.54 -8.40
C HIS A 23 8.18 -10.05 -8.48
N SER A 24 8.61 -9.58 -9.64
CA SER A 24 8.83 -8.15 -9.88
C SER A 24 7.51 -7.38 -9.76
N ALA A 25 6.42 -7.92 -10.30
CA ALA A 25 5.10 -7.31 -10.19
C ALA A 25 4.60 -7.21 -8.74
N ALA A 26 5.03 -8.11 -7.86
CA ALA A 26 4.69 -8.06 -6.43
C ALA A 26 5.43 -6.96 -5.67
N GLY A 27 6.52 -6.43 -6.21
CA GLY A 27 7.38 -5.46 -5.55
C GLY A 27 6.65 -4.22 -5.01
N PRO A 28 5.85 -3.50 -5.83
CA PRO A 28 5.12 -2.32 -5.36
C PRO A 28 4.15 -2.63 -4.20
N GLY A 29 3.49 -3.78 -4.21
CA GLY A 29 2.60 -4.20 -3.12
C GLY A 29 3.36 -4.50 -1.83
N ASN A 30 4.49 -5.19 -1.92
CA ASN A 30 5.38 -5.44 -0.79
C ASN A 30 5.90 -4.14 -0.20
N HIS A 31 6.31 -3.21 -1.05
CA HIS A 31 6.79 -1.89 -0.66
C HIS A 31 5.68 -1.05 0.01
N TRP A 32 4.48 -1.05 -0.57
CA TRP A 32 3.31 -0.40 0.00
C TRP A 32 3.03 -0.90 1.42
N PHE A 33 3.02 -2.23 1.60
CA PHE A 33 2.73 -2.81 2.92
C PHE A 33 3.77 -2.41 3.95
N TYR A 34 5.06 -2.40 3.57
CA TYR A 34 6.12 -1.94 4.47
C TYR A 34 5.93 -0.48 4.88
N LEU A 35 5.65 0.39 3.90
CA LEU A 35 5.40 1.82 4.17
C LEU A 35 4.17 2.01 5.07
N LEU A 36 3.10 1.26 4.84
CA LEU A 36 1.92 1.32 5.69
C LEU A 36 2.22 0.88 7.13
N ALA A 37 2.97 -0.20 7.30
CA ALA A 37 3.26 -0.77 8.62
C ALA A 37 4.31 0.06 9.38
N GLN A 38 5.45 0.34 8.75
CA GLN A 38 6.63 0.92 9.40
C GLN A 38 6.84 2.40 9.08
N GLY A 39 6.25 2.89 8.00
CA GLY A 39 6.52 4.23 7.51
C GLY A 39 7.84 4.33 6.76
N SER A 40 8.07 5.48 6.11
CA SER A 40 9.30 5.73 5.35
C SER A 40 10.54 5.86 6.23
N GLY A 41 10.38 6.27 7.49
CA GLY A 41 11.46 6.31 8.48
C GLY A 41 11.81 4.96 9.09
N GLY A 42 10.99 3.93 8.89
CA GLY A 42 11.23 2.55 9.32
C GLY A 42 10.86 2.25 10.77
N ASN A 43 10.71 3.24 11.63
CA ASN A 43 10.32 3.07 13.04
C ASN A 43 11.14 1.98 13.76
N GLY A 44 12.47 2.10 13.72
CA GLY A 44 13.39 1.11 14.28
C GLY A 44 13.80 -0.02 13.33
N GLN A 45 13.17 -0.11 12.18
CA GLN A 45 13.52 -0.99 11.06
C GLN A 45 14.20 -0.16 9.96
N PRO A 46 14.71 -0.77 8.88
CA PRO A 46 15.33 0.00 7.80
C PRO A 46 14.41 1.08 7.24
N ALA A 47 14.95 2.26 6.99
CA ALA A 47 14.22 3.31 6.29
C ALA A 47 13.87 2.85 4.87
N SER A 48 12.73 3.31 4.36
CA SER A 48 12.23 2.94 3.04
C SER A 48 11.99 4.20 2.21
N SER A 49 12.57 4.24 1.02
CA SER A 49 12.37 5.36 0.09
C SER A 49 10.93 5.37 -0.44
N THR A 50 10.47 6.55 -0.83
CA THR A 50 9.19 6.71 -1.51
C THR A 50 9.41 7.12 -2.96
N CYS A 51 8.52 6.70 -3.85
CA CYS A 51 8.66 6.99 -5.28
C CYS A 51 8.30 8.43 -5.64
N ASN A 52 7.60 9.13 -4.75
CA ASN A 52 7.16 10.51 -4.94
C ASN A 52 7.84 11.52 -4.00
N GLY A 53 8.85 11.09 -3.23
CA GLY A 53 9.59 11.96 -2.32
C GLY A 53 8.84 12.38 -1.05
N THR A 54 7.66 11.81 -0.79
CA THR A 54 6.88 12.14 0.42
C THR A 54 7.31 11.29 1.62
N THR A 55 6.90 11.74 2.81
CA THR A 55 7.06 10.99 4.06
C THR A 55 5.76 10.24 4.36
N VAL A 56 5.88 8.97 4.72
CA VAL A 56 4.76 8.14 5.17
C VAL A 56 4.95 7.79 6.64
N THR A 57 3.90 8.00 7.43
CA THR A 57 3.86 7.58 8.83
C THR A 57 3.17 6.23 8.93
N GLY A 58 3.86 5.23 9.50
CA GLY A 58 3.34 3.89 9.64
C GLY A 58 2.25 3.78 10.70
N VAL A 59 1.37 2.81 10.54
CA VAL A 59 0.25 2.52 11.48
C VAL A 59 0.56 1.35 12.42
N GLY A 60 1.72 0.75 12.29
CA GLY A 60 2.10 -0.48 12.98
C GLY A 60 1.67 -1.74 12.23
N ILE A 61 2.41 -2.82 12.47
CA ILE A 61 2.22 -4.07 11.71
C ILE A 61 0.85 -4.70 11.97
N GLN A 62 0.34 -4.64 13.20
CA GLN A 62 -0.96 -5.23 13.52
C GLN A 62 -2.10 -4.52 12.79
N SER A 63 -2.11 -3.19 12.77
CA SER A 63 -3.11 -2.41 12.04
C SER A 63 -3.00 -2.64 10.54
N ALA A 64 -1.77 -2.68 10.01
CA ALA A 64 -1.55 -2.94 8.58
C ALA A 64 -2.07 -4.32 8.16
N ILE A 65 -1.82 -5.36 8.97
CA ILE A 65 -2.32 -6.72 8.70
C ILE A 65 -3.85 -6.76 8.74
N LYS A 66 -4.47 -6.10 9.72
CA LYS A 66 -5.94 -6.04 9.81
C LYS A 66 -6.55 -5.37 8.58
N ILE A 67 -5.96 -4.28 8.13
CA ILE A 67 -6.42 -3.58 6.91
C ILE A 67 -6.29 -4.51 5.70
N MET A 68 -5.13 -5.15 5.52
CA MET A 68 -4.91 -6.04 4.39
C MET A 68 -5.84 -7.26 4.43
N TYR A 69 -6.00 -7.89 5.58
CA TYR A 69 -6.91 -9.02 5.75
C TYR A 69 -8.35 -8.65 5.41
N ASN A 70 -8.84 -7.53 5.93
CA ASN A 70 -10.21 -7.08 5.65
C ASN A 70 -10.38 -6.66 4.19
N ALA A 71 -9.35 -6.10 3.55
CA ALA A 71 -9.37 -5.83 2.12
C ALA A 71 -9.51 -7.11 1.30
N MET A 72 -8.80 -8.19 1.68
CA MET A 72 -8.94 -9.48 1.01
C MET A 72 -10.35 -10.07 1.13
N LEU A 73 -11.07 -9.79 2.22
CA LEU A 73 -12.48 -10.21 2.36
C LEU A 73 -13.42 -9.46 1.38
N LEU A 74 -13.00 -8.31 0.87
CA LEU A 74 -13.75 -7.54 -0.14
C LEU A 74 -13.43 -8.00 -1.58
N LYS A 75 -12.43 -8.87 -1.74
CA LYS A 75 -11.95 -9.31 -3.06
C LYS A 75 -13.07 -10.01 -3.84
N THR A 76 -13.21 -9.64 -5.10
CA THR A 76 -14.06 -10.31 -6.09
C THR A 76 -13.29 -11.39 -6.84
N SER A 77 -13.83 -11.94 -7.92
CA SER A 77 -13.20 -13.01 -8.72
C SER A 77 -11.87 -12.62 -9.35
N SER A 78 -11.64 -11.33 -9.60
CA SER A 78 -10.38 -10.81 -10.13
C SER A 78 -9.82 -9.73 -9.22
N SER A 79 -8.51 -9.55 -9.24
CA SER A 79 -7.83 -8.55 -8.43
C SER A 79 -6.78 -7.80 -9.28
N SER A 80 -6.45 -6.59 -8.81
CA SER A 80 -5.40 -5.74 -9.38
C SER A 80 -4.93 -4.76 -8.29
N TYR A 81 -3.81 -4.08 -8.52
CA TYR A 81 -3.39 -3.01 -7.63
C TYR A 81 -4.45 -1.91 -7.51
N ALA A 82 -5.06 -1.53 -8.62
CA ALA A 82 -6.13 -0.53 -8.62
C ALA A 82 -7.29 -0.93 -7.69
N LYS A 83 -7.72 -2.19 -7.77
CA LYS A 83 -8.77 -2.72 -6.88
C LYS A 83 -8.32 -2.80 -5.43
N TYR A 84 -7.10 -3.26 -5.16
CA TYR A 84 -6.58 -3.30 -3.78
C TYR A 84 -6.43 -1.91 -3.17
N ARG A 85 -6.12 -0.88 -3.95
CA ARG A 85 -6.17 0.49 -3.44
C ARG A 85 -7.56 0.82 -2.90
N VAL A 86 -8.60 0.55 -3.67
CA VAL A 86 -9.99 0.79 -3.25
C VAL A 86 -10.36 -0.07 -2.03
N TRP A 87 -10.06 -1.36 -2.06
CA TRP A 87 -10.41 -2.27 -0.97
C TRP A 87 -9.68 -1.95 0.33
N THR A 88 -8.41 -1.60 0.28
CA THR A 88 -7.65 -1.23 1.48
C THR A 88 -8.12 0.10 2.07
N LEU A 89 -8.48 1.07 1.25
CA LEU A 89 -9.09 2.31 1.72
C LEU A 89 -10.45 2.04 2.39
N GLN A 90 -11.28 1.20 1.78
CA GLN A 90 -12.57 0.84 2.37
C GLN A 90 -12.41 0.05 3.66
N ALA A 91 -11.47 -0.87 3.72
CA ALA A 91 -11.17 -1.63 4.94
C ALA A 91 -10.72 -0.71 6.08
N ALA A 92 -9.80 0.21 5.80
CA ALA A 92 -9.34 1.17 6.80
C ALA A 92 -10.48 2.05 7.34
N LYS A 93 -11.37 2.50 6.46
CA LYS A 93 -12.57 3.27 6.83
C LYS A 93 -13.50 2.45 7.71
N ASN A 94 -13.78 1.21 7.34
CA ASN A 94 -14.69 0.34 8.07
C ASN A 94 -14.17 -0.03 9.47
N LEU A 95 -12.84 -0.23 9.60
CA LEU A 95 -12.20 -0.59 10.86
C LEU A 95 -12.11 0.58 11.85
N ASN A 96 -12.17 1.82 11.36
CA ASN A 96 -11.97 3.02 12.17
C ASN A 96 -13.05 4.07 11.86
N PRO A 97 -14.33 3.79 12.19
CA PRO A 97 -15.40 4.75 11.92
C PRO A 97 -15.11 6.10 12.58
N GLY A 98 -15.18 7.18 11.80
CA GLY A 98 -14.96 8.54 12.29
C GLY A 98 -13.49 8.92 12.55
N ASN A 99 -12.53 8.03 12.31
CA ASN A 99 -11.10 8.32 12.46
C ASN A 99 -10.38 8.06 11.15
N CYS A 100 -9.87 9.11 10.51
CA CYS A 100 -9.25 9.06 9.20
C CYS A 100 -7.74 8.76 9.22
N THR A 101 -7.12 8.57 10.38
CA THR A 101 -5.65 8.43 10.49
C THR A 101 -5.15 7.25 9.68
N GLN A 102 -5.71 6.06 9.87
CA GLN A 102 -5.28 4.86 9.14
C GLN A 102 -5.69 4.92 7.66
N PHE A 103 -6.87 5.47 7.35
CA PHE A 103 -7.30 5.71 5.98
C PHE A 103 -6.28 6.58 5.22
N ASN A 104 -5.88 7.68 5.83
CA ASN A 104 -4.92 8.61 5.24
C ASN A 104 -3.54 7.95 5.06
N ALA A 105 -3.12 7.10 6.00
CA ALA A 105 -1.88 6.35 5.88
C ALA A 105 -1.92 5.35 4.72
N VAL A 106 -3.02 4.62 4.53
CA VAL A 106 -3.22 3.73 3.38
C VAL A 106 -3.08 4.50 2.07
N LYS A 107 -3.74 5.64 1.97
CA LYS A 107 -3.70 6.50 0.78
C LYS A 107 -2.29 7.02 0.51
N ALA A 108 -1.62 7.51 1.55
CA ALA A 108 -0.25 8.02 1.45
C ALA A 108 0.73 6.93 1.00
N ALA A 109 0.60 5.71 1.53
CA ALA A 109 1.45 4.59 1.13
C ALA A 109 1.25 4.18 -0.33
N TRP A 110 0.01 4.15 -0.84
CA TRP A 110 -0.25 3.90 -2.26
C TRP A 110 0.31 5.01 -3.16
N ASN A 111 0.15 6.27 -2.77
CA ASN A 111 0.76 7.39 -3.49
C ASN A 111 2.28 7.28 -3.52
N ALA A 112 2.88 6.84 -2.40
CA ALA A 112 4.32 6.70 -2.26
C ALA A 112 4.93 5.60 -3.14
N VAL A 113 4.14 4.63 -3.60
CA VAL A 113 4.57 3.62 -4.59
C VAL A 113 4.04 3.91 -6.00
N SER A 114 3.59 5.13 -6.24
CA SER A 114 3.13 5.63 -7.56
C SER A 114 1.86 4.94 -8.09
N LEU A 115 1.06 4.32 -7.25
CA LEU A 115 -0.25 3.84 -7.68
C LEU A 115 -1.24 5.01 -7.66
N PRO A 116 -1.80 5.40 -8.82
CA PRO A 116 -2.64 6.59 -8.88
C PRO A 116 -3.99 6.40 -8.17
N ALA A 117 -4.59 7.52 -7.79
CA ALA A 117 -5.95 7.55 -7.25
C ALA A 117 -6.92 6.95 -8.28
N GLN A 118 -7.91 6.22 -7.78
CA GLN A 118 -8.91 5.56 -8.60
C GLN A 118 -10.22 6.34 -8.61
N SER A 119 -10.91 6.33 -9.75
CA SER A 119 -12.24 6.91 -9.85
C SER A 119 -13.20 6.19 -8.90
N GLY A 120 -13.93 6.95 -8.09
CA GLY A 120 -14.90 6.38 -7.13
C GLY A 120 -14.28 5.72 -5.91
N GLU A 121 -12.97 5.89 -5.65
CA GLU A 121 -12.40 5.38 -4.39
C GLU A 121 -13.05 6.07 -3.19
N PRO A 122 -13.12 5.38 -2.02
CA PRO A 122 -13.75 5.94 -0.84
C PRO A 122 -13.08 7.23 -0.37
N THR A 123 -13.83 8.06 0.29
CA THR A 123 -13.34 9.21 1.05
C THR A 123 -13.56 8.98 2.54
N CYS A 124 -12.74 9.57 3.33
CA CYS A 124 -12.92 9.49 4.77
C CYS A 124 -13.85 10.65 5.33
#